data_11443df1eff3e7b933904ed4183c3b66
#
_entry.id   11443df1eff3e7b933904ed4183c3b66
#
_cell.length_a   1.000
_cell.length_b   1.000
_cell.length_c   1.000
_cell.angle_alpha   90.00
_cell.angle_beta   90.00
_cell.angle_gamma   90.00
#
_symmetry.space_group_name_H-M   'P 1'
#
loop_
_entity.id
_entity.type
_entity.pdbx_description
1 polymer ?
#
loop_
_entity_poly.entity_id
_entity_poly.type
_entity_poly.pdbx_seq_one_letter_code
_entity_poly.pdbx_strand_id
1 'polypeptide(L)'
;MNISILLPYKENFSPEYPGAVSLFVYETTKISKFKKNITVFGNTIYKKKFNLKYINIDLKKDLFTSQTKLYVKKFINLEREYESSIIEIHNRPSYIHILNSNLKNKIFTLYFHNDPLSMDGSKTIEQRKKLLKYCYKIIFNSAWSKKRFLEGLENKFVNSNKLLIFYQSAKKNNDSIIKNKKKWITFVGKLNKAKGYDVF
;
A
#
# COMPACT_ATOMS: atom_id res chain seq x y z
N MET A 1 -0.95 1.40 -21.86
CA MET A 1 -1.40 0.78 -20.61
C MET A 1 -1.18 1.77 -19.48
N ASN A 2 -2.25 2.25 -18.84
CA ASN A 2 -2.18 3.16 -17.70
C ASN A 2 -2.32 2.38 -16.39
N ILE A 3 -1.71 2.89 -15.32
CA ILE A 3 -1.68 2.29 -13.99
C ILE A 3 -2.13 3.32 -12.97
N SER A 4 -3.14 3.00 -12.19
CA SER A 4 -3.57 3.79 -11.04
C SER A 4 -3.06 3.15 -9.75
N ILE A 5 -2.36 3.92 -8.92
CA ILE A 5 -1.94 3.49 -7.58
C ILE A 5 -2.84 4.18 -6.56
N LEU A 6 -3.64 3.42 -5.82
CA LEU A 6 -4.50 3.93 -4.76
C LEU A 6 -3.84 3.76 -3.39
N LEU A 7 -3.44 4.87 -2.80
CA LEU A 7 -2.88 4.91 -1.45
C LEU A 7 -3.94 4.68 -0.38
N PRO A 8 -3.57 4.24 0.81
CA PRO A 8 -4.47 4.23 1.96
C PRO A 8 -5.07 5.62 2.23
N TYR A 9 -6.32 5.68 2.65
CA TYR A 9 -6.92 6.93 3.14
C TYR A 9 -6.06 7.53 4.25
N LYS A 10 -5.80 8.84 4.20
CA LYS A 10 -4.90 9.61 5.08
C LYS A 10 -3.41 9.24 4.99
N GLU A 11 -2.98 8.53 3.96
CA GLU A 11 -1.55 8.34 3.71
C GLU A 11 -0.97 9.63 3.11
N ASN A 12 0.06 10.18 3.74
CA ASN A 12 0.68 11.43 3.30
C ASN A 12 1.66 11.21 2.16
N PHE A 13 1.30 11.65 0.96
CA PHE A 13 2.18 11.64 -0.22
C PHE A 13 2.96 12.95 -0.33
N SER A 14 3.81 13.21 0.65
CA SER A 14 4.56 14.47 0.78
C SER A 14 5.96 14.22 1.31
N PRO A 15 6.99 14.94 0.84
CA PRO A 15 8.33 14.88 1.39
C PRO A 15 8.44 15.51 2.79
N GLU A 16 7.49 16.35 3.20
CA GLU A 16 7.51 17.01 4.51
C GLU A 16 7.22 16.04 5.65
N TYR A 17 6.25 15.15 5.47
CA TYR A 17 5.90 14.14 6.47
C TYR A 17 5.36 12.89 5.78
N PRO A 18 6.24 12.09 5.16
CA PRO A 18 5.82 10.95 4.39
C PRO A 18 5.34 9.79 5.25
N GLY A 19 4.30 9.09 4.78
CA GLY A 19 4.00 7.77 5.29
C GLY A 19 4.93 6.71 4.69
N ALA A 20 5.07 5.57 5.36
CA ALA A 20 5.95 4.49 4.88
C ALA A 20 5.51 3.93 3.53
N VAL A 21 4.20 3.81 3.30
CA VAL A 21 3.65 3.34 2.02
C VAL A 21 3.89 4.36 0.92
N SER A 22 3.73 5.65 1.21
CA SER A 22 3.95 6.71 0.21
C SER A 22 5.41 6.83 -0.19
N LEU A 23 6.35 6.65 0.74
CA LEU A 23 7.78 6.54 0.41
C LEU A 23 8.08 5.36 -0.51
N PHE A 24 7.55 4.18 -0.17
CA PHE A 24 7.70 2.99 -1.00
C PHE A 24 7.17 3.23 -2.42
N VAL A 25 5.94 3.75 -2.55
CA VAL A 25 5.33 4.06 -3.86
C VAL A 25 6.13 5.10 -4.62
N TYR A 26 6.62 6.15 -3.94
CA TYR A 26 7.44 7.17 -4.57
C TYR A 26 8.74 6.60 -5.13
N GLU A 27 9.52 5.87 -4.31
CA GLU A 27 10.83 5.36 -4.72
C GLU A 27 10.71 4.29 -5.82
N THR A 28 9.73 3.39 -5.72
CA THR A 28 9.51 2.36 -6.76
C THR A 28 9.00 2.96 -8.06
N THR A 29 8.07 3.92 -8.01
CA THR A 29 7.54 4.58 -9.21
C THR A 29 8.60 5.42 -9.90
N LYS A 30 9.45 6.11 -9.13
CA LYS A 30 10.52 6.98 -9.65
C LYS A 30 11.47 6.25 -10.59
N ILE A 31 11.78 4.98 -10.30
CA ILE A 31 12.71 4.16 -11.10
C ILE A 31 11.99 3.23 -12.09
N SER A 32 10.65 3.19 -12.06
CA SER A 32 9.87 2.33 -12.93
C SER A 32 9.98 2.78 -14.40
N LYS A 33 10.15 1.82 -15.31
CA LYS A 33 10.03 2.07 -16.75
C LYS A 33 8.63 2.54 -17.18
N PHE A 34 7.62 2.30 -16.35
CA PHE A 34 6.24 2.73 -16.56
C PHE A 34 5.90 4.06 -15.88
N LYS A 35 6.87 4.79 -15.33
CA LYS A 35 6.66 6.04 -14.57
C LYS A 35 5.69 7.02 -15.24
N LYS A 36 5.80 7.20 -16.56
CA LYS A 36 4.95 8.12 -17.33
C LYS A 36 3.48 7.68 -17.40
N ASN A 37 3.21 6.39 -17.20
CA ASN A 37 1.89 5.79 -17.26
C ASN A 37 1.26 5.61 -15.87
N ILE A 38 1.99 5.91 -14.79
CA ILE A 38 1.53 5.75 -13.42
C ILE A 38 0.94 7.06 -12.92
N THR A 39 -0.27 6.99 -12.36
CA THR A 39 -0.92 8.07 -11.61
C THR A 39 -1.18 7.59 -10.19
N VAL A 40 -0.69 8.34 -9.20
CA VAL A 40 -0.90 8.04 -7.79
C VAL A 40 -2.12 8.83 -7.28
N PHE A 41 -3.04 8.14 -6.63
CA PHE A 41 -4.24 8.70 -6.00
C PHE A 41 -4.12 8.60 -4.50
N GLY A 42 -4.39 9.68 -3.79
CA GLY A 42 -4.28 9.72 -2.34
C GLY A 42 -5.09 10.84 -1.71
N ASN A 43 -4.98 10.97 -0.40
CA ASN A 43 -5.61 12.04 0.36
C ASN A 43 -4.59 12.60 1.35
N THR A 44 -3.79 13.58 0.93
CA THR A 44 -2.82 14.26 1.78
C THR A 44 -3.21 15.72 2.01
N ILE A 45 -2.98 16.20 3.22
CA ILE A 45 -3.23 17.59 3.61
C ILE A 45 -2.07 18.54 3.28
N TYR A 46 -0.88 18.00 3.06
CA TYR A 46 0.32 18.80 2.79
C TYR A 46 0.27 19.41 1.39
N LYS A 47 0.68 20.67 1.26
CA LYS A 47 0.73 21.38 -0.03
C LYS A 47 1.79 20.78 -0.96
N LYS A 48 3.00 20.52 -0.43
CA LYS A 48 4.10 19.93 -1.19
C LYS A 48 3.90 18.43 -1.37
N LYS A 49 3.88 17.97 -2.60
CA LYS A 49 3.74 16.55 -2.98
C LYS A 49 5.08 16.02 -3.50
N PHE A 50 5.28 14.72 -3.48
CA PHE A 50 6.36 14.10 -4.23
C PHE A 50 6.24 14.38 -5.73
N ASN A 51 7.36 14.51 -6.43
CA ASN A 51 7.41 14.82 -7.86
C ASN A 51 7.05 13.62 -8.73
N LEU A 52 5.76 13.25 -8.71
CA LEU A 52 5.12 12.26 -9.56
C LEU A 52 3.73 12.76 -9.97
N LYS A 53 3.13 12.12 -10.97
CA LYS A 53 1.72 12.39 -11.33
C LYS A 53 0.83 11.95 -10.17
N TYR A 54 0.28 12.92 -9.44
CA TYR A 54 -0.50 12.71 -8.23
C TYR A 54 -1.83 13.45 -8.29
N ILE A 55 -2.89 12.79 -7.85
CA ILE A 55 -4.22 13.35 -7.73
C ILE A 55 -4.68 13.24 -6.29
N ASN A 56 -4.99 14.39 -5.70
CA ASN A 56 -5.54 14.45 -4.36
C ASN A 56 -7.06 14.19 -4.40
N ILE A 57 -7.51 13.24 -3.60
CA ILE A 57 -8.93 12.94 -3.44
C ILE A 57 -9.45 13.74 -2.25
N ASP A 58 -9.95 14.93 -2.52
CA ASP A 58 -10.50 15.81 -1.47
C ASP A 58 -11.87 15.33 -1.02
N LEU A 59 -12.03 15.19 0.31
CA LEU A 59 -13.27 14.77 0.93
C LEU A 59 -13.90 15.93 1.70
N LYS A 60 -15.17 16.20 1.42
CA LYS A 60 -16.00 16.97 2.33
C LYS A 60 -16.37 16.09 3.52
N LYS A 61 -16.41 16.69 4.71
CA LYS A 61 -16.90 15.97 5.90
C LYS A 61 -18.35 15.55 5.67
N ASP A 62 -18.62 14.28 5.86
CA ASP A 62 -19.96 13.70 5.83
C ASP A 62 -20.17 13.03 7.20
N LEU A 63 -21.26 13.38 7.86
CA LEU A 63 -21.60 12.88 9.20
C LEU A 63 -22.16 11.46 9.15
N PHE A 64 -22.72 11.05 8.01
CA PHE A 64 -23.46 9.78 7.89
C PHE A 64 -22.68 8.68 7.16
N THR A 65 -21.62 9.02 6.45
CA THR A 65 -20.86 8.06 5.64
C THR A 65 -19.42 7.91 6.15
N SER A 66 -18.97 6.67 6.30
CA SER A 66 -17.55 6.42 6.59
C SER A 66 -16.65 7.11 5.55
N GLN A 67 -15.72 7.93 6.03
CA GLN A 67 -14.78 8.66 5.18
C GLN A 67 -13.97 7.72 4.26
N THR A 68 -13.67 6.51 4.73
CA THR A 68 -13.02 5.48 3.90
C THR A 68 -13.89 5.04 2.73
N LYS A 69 -15.19 4.82 2.96
CA LYS A 69 -16.13 4.46 1.89
C LYS A 69 -16.27 5.60 0.87
N LEU A 70 -16.37 6.84 1.37
CA LEU A 70 -16.45 8.03 0.53
C LEU A 70 -15.19 8.21 -0.31
N TYR A 71 -14.02 7.98 0.28
CA TYR A 71 -12.73 8.03 -0.41
C TYR A 71 -12.68 7.05 -1.59
N VAL A 72 -13.04 5.78 -1.35
CA VAL A 72 -13.07 4.76 -2.41
C VAL A 72 -14.11 5.09 -3.48
N LYS A 73 -15.30 5.59 -3.10
CA LYS A 73 -16.34 6.02 -4.06
C LYS A 73 -15.85 7.15 -4.97
N LYS A 74 -15.17 8.14 -4.41
CA LYS A 74 -14.58 9.22 -5.22
C LYS A 74 -13.47 8.72 -6.14
N PHE A 75 -12.62 7.81 -5.65
CA PHE A 75 -11.63 7.17 -6.52
C PHE A 75 -12.29 6.43 -7.70
N ILE A 76 -13.38 5.69 -7.46
CA ILE A 76 -14.11 4.99 -8.53
C ILE A 76 -14.57 5.97 -9.62
N ASN A 77 -15.09 7.14 -9.24
CA ASN A 77 -15.54 8.14 -10.21
C ASN A 77 -14.35 8.68 -11.03
N LEU A 78 -13.24 9.03 -10.37
CA LEU A 78 -12.02 9.46 -11.05
C LEU A 78 -11.46 8.37 -11.98
N GLU A 79 -11.44 7.11 -11.52
CA GLU A 79 -10.89 5.98 -12.29
C GLU A 79 -11.70 5.68 -13.57
N ARG A 80 -13.01 5.99 -13.57
CA ARG A 80 -13.85 5.89 -14.79
C ARG A 80 -13.42 6.88 -15.88
N GLU A 81 -12.88 8.03 -15.49
CA GLU A 81 -12.34 9.03 -16.41
C GLU A 81 -10.89 8.73 -16.83
N TYR A 82 -10.10 8.17 -15.90
CA TYR A 82 -8.70 7.83 -16.14
C TYR A 82 -8.50 6.53 -16.93
N GLU A 83 -9.45 5.62 -16.87
CA GLU A 83 -9.49 4.35 -17.60
C GLU A 83 -8.20 3.54 -17.53
N SER A 84 -7.58 3.45 -16.35
CA SER A 84 -6.37 2.64 -16.19
C SER A 84 -6.66 1.15 -16.43
N SER A 85 -5.68 0.42 -16.93
CA SER A 85 -5.78 -1.05 -17.10
C SER A 85 -5.53 -1.78 -15.78
N ILE A 86 -4.65 -1.22 -14.94
CA ILE A 86 -4.20 -1.82 -13.67
C ILE A 86 -4.48 -0.85 -12.54
N ILE A 87 -5.04 -1.39 -11.45
CA ILE A 87 -5.22 -0.68 -10.19
C ILE A 87 -4.40 -1.39 -9.11
N GLU A 88 -3.41 -0.68 -8.59
CA GLU A 88 -2.56 -1.12 -7.50
C GLU A 88 -3.05 -0.55 -6.17
N ILE A 89 -3.26 -1.41 -5.17
CA ILE A 89 -3.78 -1.05 -3.86
C ILE A 89 -2.76 -1.44 -2.78
N HIS A 90 -2.52 -0.55 -1.83
CA HIS A 90 -1.59 -0.77 -0.73
C HIS A 90 -2.30 -0.84 0.62
N ASN A 91 -2.03 -1.90 1.40
CA ASN A 91 -2.49 -2.06 2.79
C ASN A 91 -4.00 -1.88 3.04
N ARG A 92 -4.83 -2.03 2.01
CA ARG A 92 -6.29 -1.87 2.15
C ARG A 92 -7.03 -2.96 1.37
N PRO A 93 -6.94 -4.22 1.82
CA PRO A 93 -7.62 -5.34 1.14
C PRO A 93 -9.15 -5.16 1.06
N SER A 94 -9.76 -4.44 2.00
CA SER A 94 -11.19 -4.11 1.96
C SER A 94 -11.60 -3.28 0.74
N TYR A 95 -10.68 -2.48 0.15
CA TYR A 95 -10.98 -1.70 -1.06
C TYR A 95 -11.24 -2.61 -2.26
N ILE A 96 -10.53 -3.74 -2.37
CA ILE A 96 -10.67 -4.69 -3.48
C ILE A 96 -12.12 -5.12 -3.67
N HIS A 97 -12.85 -5.41 -2.59
CA HIS A 97 -14.25 -5.84 -2.67
C HIS A 97 -15.14 -4.76 -3.29
N ILE A 98 -14.95 -3.51 -2.87
CA ILE A 98 -15.72 -2.37 -3.37
C ILE A 98 -15.36 -2.07 -4.83
N LEU A 99 -14.06 -2.06 -5.13
CA LEU A 99 -13.55 -1.75 -6.47
C LEU A 99 -13.98 -2.81 -7.49
N ASN A 100 -13.84 -4.10 -7.15
CA ASN A 100 -14.22 -5.19 -8.04
C ASN A 100 -15.73 -5.21 -8.39
N SER A 101 -16.57 -4.75 -7.47
CA SER A 101 -18.02 -4.65 -7.72
C SER A 101 -18.37 -3.47 -8.64
N ASN A 102 -17.56 -2.42 -8.69
CA ASN A 102 -17.87 -1.16 -9.37
C ASN A 102 -17.04 -0.92 -10.64
N LEU A 103 -15.85 -1.53 -10.74
CA LEU A 103 -14.91 -1.38 -11.86
C LEU A 103 -14.66 -2.75 -12.49
N LYS A 104 -15.50 -3.11 -13.46
CA LYS A 104 -15.34 -4.34 -14.23
C LYS A 104 -14.15 -4.23 -15.19
N ASN A 105 -13.55 -5.36 -15.54
CA ASN A 105 -12.44 -5.45 -16.51
C ASN A 105 -11.14 -4.73 -16.09
N LYS A 106 -10.94 -4.48 -14.80
CA LYS A 106 -9.68 -3.96 -14.26
C LYS A 106 -8.83 -5.08 -13.66
N ILE A 107 -7.51 -4.93 -13.78
CA ILE A 107 -6.53 -5.82 -13.17
C ILE A 107 -6.17 -5.25 -11.80
N PHE A 108 -6.46 -5.98 -10.72
CA PHE A 108 -6.13 -5.56 -9.36
C PHE A 108 -4.84 -6.21 -8.88
N THR A 109 -3.95 -5.40 -8.29
CA THR A 109 -2.76 -5.83 -7.58
C THR A 109 -2.82 -5.29 -6.15
N LEU A 110 -2.57 -6.14 -5.17
CA LEU A 110 -2.63 -5.79 -3.75
C LEU A 110 -1.27 -5.97 -3.07
N TYR A 111 -0.77 -4.92 -2.41
CA TYR A 111 0.44 -4.97 -1.59
C TYR A 111 0.11 -5.00 -0.10
N PHE A 112 0.68 -5.96 0.60
CA PHE A 112 0.70 -6.02 2.06
C PHE A 112 2.04 -5.54 2.60
N HIS A 113 2.02 -4.44 3.35
CA HIS A 113 3.18 -3.90 4.07
C HIS A 113 3.16 -4.24 5.56
N ASN A 114 2.03 -4.72 6.08
CA ASN A 114 1.80 -5.12 7.46
C ASN A 114 1.20 -6.53 7.51
N ASP A 115 0.90 -7.03 8.74
CA ASP A 115 0.25 -8.33 8.94
C ASP A 115 -1.10 -8.42 8.23
N PRO A 116 -1.29 -9.30 7.24
CA PRO A 116 -2.56 -9.47 6.55
C PRO A 116 -3.73 -9.82 7.45
N LEU A 117 -3.50 -10.54 8.55
CA LEU A 117 -4.57 -10.96 9.46
C LEU A 117 -5.06 -9.84 10.37
N SER A 118 -4.31 -8.74 10.47
CA SER A 118 -4.72 -7.56 11.24
C SER A 118 -5.60 -6.59 10.44
N MET A 119 -5.77 -6.80 9.12
CA MET A 119 -6.43 -5.84 8.23
C MET A 119 -7.85 -6.22 7.87
N ASP A 120 -8.75 -5.24 7.89
CA ASP A 120 -10.12 -5.42 7.40
C ASP A 120 -10.13 -5.79 5.92
N GLY A 121 -10.85 -6.88 5.60
CA GLY A 121 -10.90 -7.43 4.24
C GLY A 121 -9.93 -8.59 4.00
N SER A 122 -9.11 -8.98 5.00
CA SER A 122 -8.22 -10.15 4.92
C SER A 122 -8.10 -10.94 6.23
N LYS A 123 -8.84 -10.59 7.28
CA LYS A 123 -8.82 -11.27 8.58
C LYS A 123 -9.28 -12.73 8.51
N THR A 124 -10.37 -12.99 7.78
CA THR A 124 -10.96 -14.32 7.70
C THR A 124 -10.49 -15.10 6.47
N ILE A 125 -10.59 -16.41 6.53
CA ILE A 125 -10.29 -17.31 5.41
C ILE A 125 -11.11 -16.91 4.19
N GLU A 126 -12.41 -16.66 4.37
CA GLU A 126 -13.32 -16.29 3.28
C GLU A 126 -12.93 -14.96 2.61
N GLN A 127 -12.51 -13.97 3.41
CA GLN A 127 -12.02 -12.71 2.86
C GLN A 127 -10.77 -12.94 2.01
N ARG A 128 -9.83 -13.76 2.47
CA ARG A 128 -8.59 -14.06 1.73
C ARG A 128 -8.85 -14.88 0.45
N LYS A 129 -9.79 -15.84 0.49
CA LYS A 129 -10.25 -16.54 -0.73
C LYS A 129 -10.83 -15.58 -1.77
N LYS A 130 -11.61 -14.58 -1.34
CA LYS A 130 -12.11 -13.54 -2.26
C LYS A 130 -10.98 -12.69 -2.85
N LEU A 131 -9.97 -12.32 -2.06
CA LEU A 131 -8.79 -11.61 -2.57
C LEU A 131 -8.04 -12.45 -3.62
N LEU A 132 -7.84 -13.75 -3.36
CA LEU A 132 -7.24 -14.68 -4.33
C LEU A 132 -8.06 -14.78 -5.64
N LYS A 133 -9.38 -14.64 -5.56
CA LYS A 133 -10.26 -14.62 -6.73
C LYS A 133 -10.12 -13.32 -7.53
N TYR A 134 -10.12 -12.17 -6.84
CA TYR A 134 -10.24 -10.85 -7.49
C TYR A 134 -8.89 -10.24 -7.88
N CYS A 135 -7.81 -10.52 -7.15
CA CYS A 135 -6.50 -9.99 -7.47
C CYS A 135 -5.78 -10.84 -8.52
N TYR A 136 -5.14 -10.16 -9.45
CA TYR A 136 -4.18 -10.77 -10.38
C TYR A 136 -2.88 -11.14 -9.65
N LYS A 137 -2.39 -10.23 -8.79
CA LYS A 137 -1.23 -10.47 -7.92
C LYS A 137 -1.51 -9.95 -6.52
N ILE A 138 -1.00 -10.68 -5.52
CA ILE A 138 -0.94 -10.26 -4.13
C ILE A 138 0.53 -10.29 -3.72
N ILE A 139 1.04 -9.17 -3.27
CA ILE A 139 2.46 -8.95 -3.02
C ILE A 139 2.68 -8.68 -1.54
N PHE A 140 3.67 -9.33 -0.97
CA PHE A 140 4.02 -9.27 0.44
C PHE A 140 5.42 -8.68 0.61
N ASN A 141 5.63 -7.89 1.65
CA ASN A 141 6.93 -7.33 1.98
C ASN A 141 7.90 -8.35 2.62
N SER A 142 7.44 -9.54 2.97
CA SER A 142 8.25 -10.59 3.60
C SER A 142 7.66 -11.99 3.43
N ALA A 143 8.49 -13.02 3.63
CA ALA A 143 8.04 -14.41 3.70
C ALA A 143 7.08 -14.63 4.88
N TRP A 144 7.32 -13.92 6.00
CA TRP A 144 6.45 -13.99 7.17
C TRP A 144 5.03 -13.50 6.85
N SER A 145 4.87 -12.33 6.22
CA SER A 145 3.54 -11.81 5.88
C SER A 145 2.82 -12.70 4.84
N LYS A 146 3.55 -13.32 3.89
CA LYS A 146 2.98 -14.34 2.99
C LYS A 146 2.49 -15.55 3.79
N LYS A 147 3.29 -16.07 4.73
CA LYS A 147 2.90 -17.20 5.60
C LYS A 147 1.65 -16.86 6.40
N ARG A 148 1.59 -15.68 7.02
CA ARG A 148 0.41 -15.18 7.73
C ARG A 148 -0.85 -15.16 6.86
N PHE A 149 -0.74 -14.66 5.64
CA PHE A 149 -1.87 -14.64 4.71
C PHE A 149 -2.39 -16.05 4.38
N LEU A 150 -1.51 -17.04 4.34
CA LEU A 150 -1.85 -18.43 4.02
C LEU A 150 -2.41 -19.21 5.20
N GLU A 151 -2.33 -18.73 6.44
CA GLU A 151 -2.81 -19.45 7.61
C GLU A 151 -4.27 -19.89 7.47
N GLY A 152 -4.52 -21.19 7.58
CA GLY A 152 -5.86 -21.79 7.43
C GLY A 152 -6.40 -21.88 6.02
N LEU A 153 -5.63 -21.45 5.00
CA LEU A 153 -5.98 -21.68 3.60
C LEU A 153 -5.52 -23.07 3.15
N GLU A 154 -6.21 -23.63 2.15
CA GLU A 154 -5.89 -24.92 1.56
C GLU A 154 -4.51 -24.92 0.88
N ASN A 155 -3.81 -26.06 0.91
CA ASN A 155 -2.46 -26.22 0.33
C ASN A 155 -2.36 -25.82 -1.15
N LYS A 156 -3.44 -25.95 -1.93
CA LYS A 156 -3.47 -25.52 -3.34
C LYS A 156 -3.14 -24.04 -3.55
N PHE A 157 -3.30 -23.20 -2.52
CA PHE A 157 -2.99 -21.77 -2.61
C PHE A 157 -1.53 -21.44 -2.30
N VAL A 158 -0.79 -22.35 -1.63
CA VAL A 158 0.60 -22.10 -1.19
C VAL A 158 1.52 -21.82 -2.39
N ASN A 159 1.37 -22.59 -3.46
CA ASN A 159 2.19 -22.49 -4.67
C ASN A 159 1.53 -21.63 -5.77
N SER A 160 0.54 -20.82 -5.39
CA SER A 160 -0.12 -19.93 -6.35
C SER A 160 0.86 -18.91 -6.93
N ASN A 161 0.95 -18.84 -8.26
CA ASN A 161 1.73 -17.83 -8.97
C ASN A 161 1.22 -16.39 -8.76
N LYS A 162 0.08 -16.25 -8.08
CA LYS A 162 -0.48 -14.96 -7.69
C LYS A 162 0.22 -14.34 -6.47
N LEU A 163 0.89 -15.15 -5.64
CA LEU A 163 1.47 -14.74 -4.35
C LEU A 163 2.97 -14.48 -4.49
N LEU A 164 3.35 -13.23 -4.49
CA LEU A 164 4.73 -12.79 -4.67
C LEU A 164 5.29 -12.19 -3.37
N ILE A 165 6.60 -12.32 -3.18
CA ILE A 165 7.33 -11.59 -2.14
C ILE A 165 8.19 -10.53 -2.85
N PHE A 166 8.06 -9.29 -2.38
CA PHE A 166 8.88 -8.17 -2.83
C PHE A 166 9.43 -7.44 -1.61
N TYR A 167 10.68 -7.73 -1.27
CA TYR A 167 11.34 -7.12 -0.12
C TYR A 167 11.54 -5.64 -0.32
N GLN A 168 11.27 -4.88 0.74
CA GLN A 168 11.55 -3.45 0.74
C GLN A 168 13.05 -3.23 0.83
N SER A 169 13.54 -2.26 0.09
CA SER A 169 14.94 -1.84 0.10
C SER A 169 15.05 -0.35 0.40
N ALA A 170 16.18 0.05 0.93
CA ALA A 170 16.55 1.45 1.09
C ALA A 170 17.75 1.77 0.21
N LYS A 171 17.83 3.01 -0.27
CA LYS A 171 18.99 3.50 -1.00
C LYS A 171 20.20 3.48 -0.06
N LYS A 172 21.29 2.87 -0.51
CA LYS A 172 22.56 2.94 0.22
C LYS A 172 23.02 4.39 0.28
N ASN A 173 23.21 4.92 1.47
CA ASN A 173 23.89 6.20 1.66
C ASN A 173 25.38 5.96 1.51
N ASN A 174 26.01 6.65 0.57
CA ASN A 174 27.47 6.61 0.40
C ASN A 174 28.19 7.63 1.31
N ASP A 175 27.46 8.18 2.28
CA ASP A 175 28.06 9.11 3.23
C ASP A 175 29.18 8.42 4.00
N SER A 176 30.26 9.13 4.17
CA SER A 176 31.52 8.70 4.77
C SER A 176 31.30 7.82 6.00
N ILE A 177 31.90 6.64 6.00
CA ILE A 177 31.95 5.78 7.18
C ILE A 177 32.59 6.61 8.30
N ILE A 178 31.83 6.92 9.34
CA ILE A 178 32.36 7.57 10.53
C ILE A 178 33.43 6.64 11.08
N LYS A 179 34.69 7.07 11.00
CA LYS A 179 35.88 6.29 11.43
C LYS A 179 35.84 5.96 12.92
N ASN A 180 35.30 6.86 13.76
CA ASN A 180 35.19 6.67 15.21
C ASN A 180 33.73 6.32 15.59
N LYS A 181 33.40 5.05 15.60
CA LYS A 181 32.12 4.56 16.09
C LYS A 181 32.06 4.64 17.61
N LYS A 182 31.06 5.34 18.14
CA LYS A 182 30.77 5.31 19.58
C LYS A 182 30.03 3.99 19.91
N LYS A 183 30.28 3.45 21.10
CA LYS A 183 29.58 2.25 21.62
C LYS A 183 28.18 2.67 22.13
N TRP A 184 27.30 3.06 21.20
CA TRP A 184 25.92 3.39 21.51
C TRP A 184 24.99 2.31 21.03
N ILE A 185 23.96 2.01 21.83
CA ILE A 185 22.78 1.29 21.39
C ILE A 185 21.76 2.35 20.96
N THR A 186 21.19 2.25 19.77
CA THR A 186 20.31 3.28 19.21
C THR A 186 18.95 2.68 18.87
N PHE A 187 17.88 3.25 19.42
CA PHE A 187 16.51 2.95 19.01
C PHE A 187 16.14 3.85 17.82
N VAL A 188 15.62 3.21 16.74
CA VAL A 188 15.13 3.92 15.56
C VAL A 188 13.67 3.53 15.34
N GLY A 189 12.75 4.43 15.61
CA GLY A 189 11.32 4.18 15.47
C GLY A 189 10.45 5.29 16.01
N LYS A 190 9.13 5.15 15.85
CA LYS A 190 8.16 6.01 16.53
C LYS A 190 8.18 5.69 18.03
N LEU A 191 8.17 6.71 18.87
CA LEU A 191 8.09 6.56 20.32
C LEU A 191 6.66 6.17 20.71
N ASN A 192 6.36 4.89 20.62
CA ASN A 192 5.14 4.29 21.16
C ASN A 192 5.41 2.86 21.66
N LYS A 193 4.64 2.41 22.64
CA LYS A 193 4.81 1.09 23.30
C LYS A 193 4.82 -0.08 22.32
N ALA A 194 3.99 0.00 21.26
CA ALA A 194 3.95 -1.05 20.22
C ALA A 194 5.27 -1.21 19.44
N LYS A 195 6.23 -0.29 19.59
CA LYS A 195 7.57 -0.35 19.02
C LYS A 195 8.65 -0.72 20.06
N GLY A 196 8.26 -0.96 21.30
CA GLY A 196 9.15 -1.43 22.35
C GLY A 196 10.15 -0.38 22.84
N TYR A 197 9.88 0.93 22.65
CA TYR A 197 10.80 1.97 23.13
C TYR A 197 10.92 2.00 24.67
N ASP A 198 9.91 1.52 25.35
CA ASP A 198 9.79 1.47 26.79
C ASP A 198 10.52 0.26 27.44
N VAL A 199 11.00 -0.68 26.62
CA VAL A 199 11.84 -1.81 27.04
C VAL A 199 13.28 -1.69 26.51
N PHE A 200 13.60 -0.60 25.80
CA PHE A 200 14.90 -0.28 25.25
C PHE A 200 15.76 0.49 26.28
#